data_5a95ec3eb63e5386df478c14928264e0
#
_entry.id   5a95ec3eb63e5386df478c14928264e0
#
_cell.length_a   1.000
_cell.length_b   1.000
_cell.length_c   1.000
_cell.angle_alpha   90.00
_cell.angle_beta   90.00
_cell.angle_gamma   90.00
#
_symmetry.space_group_name_H-M   'P 1'
#
loop_
_entity.id
_entity.type
_entity.pdbx_description
1 polymer ?
#
loop_
_entity_poly.entity_id
_entity_poly.type
_entity_poly.pdbx_seq_one_letter_code
_entity_poly.pdbx_strand_id
1 'polypeptide(L)'
;MLLLVAGCATVPTKGTIRSSNKEGLAPELGGVGVEAKPPRDDTPPLALVNGFLEAMSDSRAFDVAREYMTADAAAAWKPESQTVVYDQRPDAITTVRTNQIKLTARKIATIDDRGSWIPARIGETVSFVFKLAKVENQWRVASVPQGVFLGSNQLDPKLAPRNLYFFTPGRDMLVPDPVYLPVNLSPGQAATQLIQELLKGPTSRLGNGVISLVPPGTEIQVSVPVDLGVATVALNNAVNALRDPDRRLLAAQIVWTLNQINLRVKITVGGAPLLPDDPEQLPFSNFSQYDPSVPGGALTDLYGVRSGKVQRIEGLDGASDIAARALDSSMLYQYDAESFAVNLRADSGAIVTNVKGDKVVAYARLDSTDQTDQVRQIQTQGRVLRPSYDNQENLWILDRADSTTPRLRFRNRDGNLTNVAVNFHGDKPLMLRMAPDGVRALLVMRSKTTGKNYVQTATLLSQNGGKQLLLGEFRNLQLPLDDITDAAWNKLGILVAGTSSAGANKSRQPWLVNPDGSRLQLLPGAPEFGTLHLASNLNKDTLPVVEDTDGRLHWQTRDLTWVTMDDEPNAAPLIPVYPG
;
A
#
# COMPACT_ATOMS: atom_id res chain seq x y z
N MET A 1 -40.79 2.70 -64.62
CA MET A 1 -41.47 2.94 -63.36
C MET A 1 -40.75 2.20 -62.29
N LEU A 2 -39.83 2.87 -61.62
CA LEU A 2 -38.91 2.29 -60.59
C LEU A 2 -39.50 2.64 -59.25
N LEU A 3 -39.89 1.65 -58.45
CA LEU A 3 -40.30 1.81 -57.06
C LEU A 3 -39.08 1.67 -56.14
N LEU A 4 -38.71 2.77 -55.49
CA LEU A 4 -37.78 2.83 -54.38
C LEU A 4 -38.55 2.49 -53.10
N VAL A 5 -38.16 1.39 -52.44
CA VAL A 5 -38.62 1.05 -51.07
C VAL A 5 -37.56 1.53 -50.09
N ALA A 6 -37.89 2.59 -49.36
CA ALA A 6 -37.08 3.11 -48.25
C ALA A 6 -37.47 2.31 -46.98
N GLY A 7 -36.57 1.44 -46.51
CA GLY A 7 -36.69 0.74 -45.22
C GLY A 7 -36.15 1.59 -44.07
N CYS A 8 -37.03 2.18 -43.25
CA CYS A 8 -36.63 2.78 -42.00
C CYS A 8 -36.34 1.70 -40.95
N ALA A 9 -35.08 1.53 -40.58
CA ALA A 9 -34.71 0.72 -39.43
C ALA A 9 -34.93 1.55 -38.14
N THR A 10 -36.01 1.26 -37.41
CA THR A 10 -36.22 1.80 -36.07
C THR A 10 -35.43 1.03 -35.04
N VAL A 11 -34.51 1.69 -34.35
CA VAL A 11 -33.80 1.16 -33.19
C VAL A 11 -34.77 1.14 -32.00
N PRO A 12 -34.99 0.00 -31.33
CA PRO A 12 -35.87 -0.05 -30.16
C PRO A 12 -35.22 0.62 -28.95
N THR A 13 -35.89 1.65 -28.41
CA THR A 13 -35.43 2.46 -27.27
C THR A 13 -35.93 1.96 -25.90
N LYS A 14 -36.56 0.78 -25.80
CA LYS A 14 -37.01 0.17 -24.53
C LYS A 14 -36.85 -1.36 -24.60
N GLY A 15 -35.87 -1.85 -23.88
CA GLY A 15 -35.70 -3.27 -23.57
C GLY A 15 -35.36 -3.42 -22.10
N THR A 16 -36.06 -4.34 -21.40
CA THR A 16 -35.73 -4.69 -20.02
C THR A 16 -34.33 -5.29 -19.98
N ILE A 17 -33.42 -4.68 -19.20
CA ILE A 17 -32.09 -5.21 -18.93
C ILE A 17 -32.29 -6.46 -18.07
N ARG A 18 -32.14 -7.64 -18.65
CA ARG A 18 -31.95 -8.88 -17.90
C ARG A 18 -30.46 -8.96 -17.59
N SER A 19 -30.08 -8.77 -16.33
CA SER A 19 -28.74 -9.13 -15.86
C SER A 19 -28.60 -10.65 -15.99
N SER A 20 -27.82 -11.09 -16.93
CA SER A 20 -27.35 -12.46 -17.00
C SER A 20 -26.26 -12.63 -15.95
N ASN A 21 -26.57 -13.30 -14.83
CA ASN A 21 -25.58 -13.92 -13.97
C ASN A 21 -24.94 -15.12 -14.71
N LYS A 22 -24.21 -14.82 -15.75
CA LYS A 22 -23.14 -15.70 -16.19
C LYS A 22 -21.92 -15.21 -15.44
N GLU A 23 -21.45 -16.01 -14.49
CA GLU A 23 -20.05 -16.01 -14.07
C GLU A 23 -19.21 -16.18 -15.35
N GLY A 24 -18.94 -15.06 -16.00
CA GLY A 24 -18.03 -15.00 -17.11
C GLY A 24 -16.65 -15.26 -16.54
N LEU A 25 -15.98 -16.27 -17.05
CA LEU A 25 -14.53 -16.35 -17.06
C LEU A 25 -14.01 -14.93 -17.27
N ALA A 26 -13.18 -14.44 -16.33
CA ALA A 26 -12.54 -13.13 -16.47
C ALA A 26 -11.96 -13.06 -17.88
N PRO A 27 -12.17 -11.95 -18.62
CA PRO A 27 -11.52 -11.80 -19.91
C PRO A 27 -10.03 -11.98 -19.67
N GLU A 28 -9.40 -12.89 -20.41
CA GLU A 28 -7.96 -12.90 -20.54
C GLU A 28 -7.57 -11.48 -20.88
N LEU A 29 -6.95 -10.77 -19.95
CA LEU A 29 -6.26 -9.51 -20.19
C LEU A 29 -5.03 -9.84 -21.05
N GLY A 30 -5.29 -10.27 -22.27
CA GLY A 30 -4.33 -10.32 -23.34
C GLY A 30 -3.96 -8.89 -23.68
N GLY A 31 -3.07 -8.29 -22.89
CA GLY A 31 -2.36 -7.11 -23.35
C GLY A 31 -1.69 -7.48 -24.68
N VAL A 32 -1.84 -6.65 -25.69
CA VAL A 32 -1.08 -6.75 -26.94
C VAL A 32 0.40 -6.56 -26.55
N GLY A 33 1.02 -7.63 -26.08
CA GLY A 33 2.45 -7.66 -25.81
C GLY A 33 3.15 -7.61 -27.15
N VAL A 34 3.88 -6.55 -27.42
CA VAL A 34 4.85 -6.56 -28.52
C VAL A 34 5.85 -7.65 -28.18
N GLU A 35 5.81 -8.73 -28.92
CA GLU A 35 6.72 -9.86 -28.74
C GLU A 35 8.15 -9.41 -29.02
N ALA A 36 9.06 -9.61 -28.09
CA ALA A 36 10.46 -9.27 -28.26
C ALA A 36 11.03 -10.04 -29.47
N LYS A 37 11.76 -9.35 -30.34
CA LYS A 37 12.34 -9.93 -31.54
C LYS A 37 13.84 -10.08 -31.36
N PRO A 38 14.47 -11.12 -31.96
CA PRO A 38 15.92 -11.27 -31.95
C PRO A 38 16.60 -10.12 -32.74
N PRO A 39 17.91 -9.87 -32.52
CA PRO A 39 18.65 -8.87 -33.27
C PRO A 39 18.67 -9.22 -34.76
N ARG A 40 18.46 -8.21 -35.61
CA ARG A 40 18.59 -8.37 -37.06
C ARG A 40 20.05 -8.30 -37.45
N ASP A 41 20.39 -8.87 -38.64
CA ASP A 41 21.70 -8.71 -39.21
C ASP A 41 22.03 -7.23 -39.45
N ASP A 42 23.30 -6.88 -39.30
CA ASP A 42 23.84 -5.53 -39.50
C ASP A 42 23.20 -4.44 -38.63
N THR A 43 22.57 -4.81 -37.48
CA THR A 43 21.97 -3.86 -36.54
C THR A 43 23.05 -2.91 -35.98
N PRO A 44 22.88 -1.57 -36.13
CA PRO A 44 23.86 -0.60 -35.60
C PRO A 44 23.91 -0.64 -34.05
N PRO A 45 25.03 -0.24 -33.42
CA PRO A 45 25.24 -0.31 -31.98
C PRO A 45 24.11 0.25 -31.10
N LEU A 46 23.61 1.45 -31.44
CA LEU A 46 22.54 2.09 -30.67
C LEU A 46 21.20 1.34 -30.81
N ALA A 47 20.87 0.90 -32.02
CA ALA A 47 19.65 0.11 -32.25
C ALA A 47 19.72 -1.27 -31.57
N LEU A 48 20.92 -1.89 -31.54
CA LEU A 48 21.15 -3.13 -30.81
C LEU A 48 20.86 -2.99 -29.32
N VAL A 49 21.39 -1.93 -28.69
CA VAL A 49 21.15 -1.70 -27.24
C VAL A 49 19.68 -1.38 -26.97
N ASN A 50 19.01 -0.62 -27.85
CA ASN A 50 17.57 -0.39 -27.71
C ASN A 50 16.75 -1.68 -27.80
N GLY A 51 17.06 -2.54 -28.78
CA GLY A 51 16.40 -3.85 -28.91
C GLY A 51 16.68 -4.76 -27.71
N PHE A 52 17.91 -4.74 -27.19
CA PHE A 52 18.26 -5.46 -25.97
C PHE A 52 17.46 -4.96 -24.75
N LEU A 53 17.34 -3.64 -24.55
CA LEU A 53 16.55 -3.06 -23.45
C LEU A 53 15.06 -3.41 -23.57
N GLU A 54 14.54 -3.47 -24.78
CA GLU A 54 13.16 -3.91 -25.04
C GLU A 54 12.99 -5.40 -24.73
N ALA A 55 13.90 -6.27 -25.21
CA ALA A 55 13.86 -7.71 -24.97
C ALA A 55 14.01 -8.04 -23.47
N MET A 56 14.92 -7.38 -22.76
CA MET A 56 15.11 -7.62 -21.32
C MET A 56 13.94 -7.15 -20.45
N SER A 57 13.08 -6.28 -20.96
CA SER A 57 11.89 -5.82 -20.24
C SER A 57 10.77 -6.87 -20.16
N ASP A 58 10.85 -7.96 -20.91
CA ASP A 58 9.89 -9.07 -20.90
C ASP A 58 10.52 -10.30 -20.25
N SER A 59 10.05 -10.67 -19.06
CA SER A 59 10.57 -11.82 -18.31
C SER A 59 10.43 -13.16 -19.05
N ARG A 60 9.49 -13.26 -20.02
CA ARG A 60 9.34 -14.46 -20.88
C ARG A 60 10.34 -14.48 -22.03
N ALA A 61 10.95 -13.35 -22.34
CA ALA A 61 11.82 -13.16 -23.49
C ALA A 61 13.31 -13.02 -23.10
N PHE A 62 13.69 -13.43 -21.88
CA PHE A 62 15.10 -13.37 -21.48
C PHE A 62 16.02 -14.20 -22.40
N ASP A 63 15.51 -15.27 -23.00
CA ASP A 63 16.25 -16.01 -24.00
C ASP A 63 16.49 -15.17 -25.24
N VAL A 64 15.49 -14.43 -25.71
CA VAL A 64 15.64 -13.45 -26.80
C VAL A 64 16.62 -12.33 -26.41
N ALA A 65 16.57 -11.84 -25.18
CA ALA A 65 17.54 -10.85 -24.69
C ALA A 65 18.99 -11.39 -24.73
N ARG A 66 19.19 -12.66 -24.43
CA ARG A 66 20.51 -13.32 -24.52
C ARG A 66 21.04 -13.41 -25.95
N GLU A 67 20.18 -13.47 -26.98
CA GLU A 67 20.60 -13.45 -28.39
C GLU A 67 21.26 -12.12 -28.80
N TYR A 68 20.96 -11.03 -28.07
CA TYR A 68 21.64 -9.74 -28.25
C TYR A 68 23.06 -9.71 -27.66
N MET A 69 23.45 -10.73 -26.86
CA MET A 69 24.68 -10.76 -26.09
C MET A 69 25.74 -11.69 -26.72
N THR A 70 26.98 -11.52 -26.29
CA THR A 70 27.99 -12.55 -26.51
C THR A 70 27.71 -13.76 -25.60
N ALA A 71 28.19 -14.94 -25.97
CA ALA A 71 27.96 -16.15 -25.17
C ALA A 71 28.39 -15.99 -23.69
N ASP A 72 29.58 -15.40 -23.46
CA ASP A 72 30.10 -15.16 -22.11
C ASP A 72 29.23 -14.17 -21.32
N ALA A 73 28.78 -13.08 -21.97
CA ALA A 73 27.93 -12.09 -21.34
C ALA A 73 26.54 -12.68 -21.02
N ALA A 74 25.96 -13.47 -21.93
CA ALA A 74 24.68 -14.15 -21.73
C ALA A 74 24.72 -15.15 -20.56
N ALA A 75 25.81 -15.91 -20.43
CA ALA A 75 26.02 -16.85 -19.32
C ALA A 75 26.22 -16.14 -17.96
N ALA A 76 26.86 -14.97 -17.96
CA ALA A 76 27.14 -14.20 -16.75
C ALA A 76 25.96 -13.32 -16.30
N TRP A 77 25.01 -13.01 -17.17
CA TRP A 77 23.91 -12.08 -16.89
C TRP A 77 22.81 -12.76 -16.05
N LYS A 78 22.45 -12.11 -14.93
CA LYS A 78 21.42 -12.55 -13.96
C LYS A 78 20.29 -11.54 -13.94
N PRO A 79 19.27 -11.67 -14.81
CA PRO A 79 18.13 -10.73 -14.86
C PRO A 79 17.32 -10.70 -13.57
N GLU A 80 17.26 -11.81 -12.85
CA GLU A 80 16.51 -11.98 -11.60
C GLU A 80 17.11 -11.26 -10.39
N SER A 81 18.35 -10.75 -10.49
CA SER A 81 19.03 -10.16 -9.33
C SER A 81 18.40 -8.85 -8.85
N GLN A 82 17.89 -8.06 -9.77
CA GLN A 82 17.15 -6.81 -9.49
C GLN A 82 16.50 -6.25 -10.75
N THR A 83 15.50 -5.37 -10.56
CA THR A 83 15.01 -4.50 -11.63
C THR A 83 15.22 -3.04 -11.24
N VAL A 84 15.99 -2.29 -12.02
CA VAL A 84 16.17 -0.85 -11.83
C VAL A 84 15.17 -0.10 -12.69
N VAL A 85 14.26 0.65 -12.03
CA VAL A 85 13.28 1.49 -12.70
C VAL A 85 13.84 2.90 -12.83
N TYR A 86 13.81 3.43 -14.06
CA TYR A 86 14.34 4.76 -14.36
C TYR A 86 13.32 5.61 -15.13
N ASP A 87 13.46 6.93 -15.03
CA ASP A 87 12.64 7.89 -15.77
C ASP A 87 13.09 7.94 -17.24
N GLN A 88 12.23 7.47 -18.12
CA GLN A 88 12.55 7.40 -19.55
C GLN A 88 12.47 8.79 -20.17
N ARG A 89 13.62 9.25 -20.69
CA ARG A 89 13.75 10.48 -21.49
C ARG A 89 14.33 10.15 -22.85
N PRO A 90 14.02 10.91 -23.91
CA PRO A 90 14.55 10.70 -25.25
C PRO A 90 16.09 10.64 -25.31
N ASP A 91 16.76 11.40 -24.46
CA ASP A 91 18.23 11.55 -24.44
C ASP A 91 18.93 10.63 -23.42
N ALA A 92 18.21 9.69 -22.85
CA ALA A 92 18.77 8.80 -21.82
C ALA A 92 19.88 7.89 -22.36
N ILE A 93 19.83 7.54 -23.66
CA ILE A 93 20.77 6.62 -24.31
C ILE A 93 21.66 7.39 -25.28
N THR A 94 22.97 7.35 -25.06
CA THR A 94 23.96 8.05 -25.87
C THR A 94 25.11 7.16 -26.27
N THR A 95 25.67 7.40 -27.46
CA THR A 95 26.90 6.73 -27.95
C THR A 95 28.10 7.44 -27.33
N VAL A 96 28.90 6.73 -26.55
CA VAL A 96 30.13 7.24 -25.94
C VAL A 96 31.34 6.96 -26.87
N ARG A 97 31.39 5.74 -27.43
CA ARG A 97 32.38 5.28 -28.44
C ARG A 97 31.68 4.31 -29.38
N THR A 98 32.29 4.00 -30.52
CA THR A 98 31.73 3.05 -31.49
C THR A 98 31.26 1.71 -30.88
N ASN A 99 31.99 1.25 -29.87
CA ASN A 99 31.71 0.00 -29.15
C ASN A 99 31.21 0.22 -27.72
N GLN A 100 30.68 1.42 -27.38
CA GLN A 100 30.25 1.74 -26.04
C GLN A 100 29.04 2.68 -26.05
N ILE A 101 27.93 2.18 -25.54
CA ILE A 101 26.68 2.90 -25.38
C ILE A 101 26.43 3.12 -23.90
N LYS A 102 26.00 4.31 -23.54
CA LYS A 102 25.68 4.69 -22.15
C LYS A 102 24.22 5.11 -22.04
N LEU A 103 23.51 4.51 -21.09
CA LEU A 103 22.21 4.99 -20.61
C LEU A 103 22.45 5.79 -19.32
N THR A 104 21.96 7.03 -19.30
CA THR A 104 21.96 7.86 -18.08
C THR A 104 20.55 8.39 -17.87
N ALA A 105 19.99 8.16 -16.69
CA ALA A 105 18.63 8.59 -16.37
C ALA A 105 18.48 8.84 -14.88
N ARG A 106 17.40 9.53 -14.50
CA ARG A 106 16.98 9.62 -13.10
C ARG A 106 16.47 8.26 -12.67
N LYS A 107 17.00 7.74 -11.58
CA LYS A 107 16.52 6.51 -10.96
C LYS A 107 15.23 6.79 -10.20
N ILE A 108 14.24 5.94 -10.34
CA ILE A 108 12.96 5.99 -9.63
C ILE A 108 12.97 5.01 -8.47
N ALA A 109 13.37 3.78 -8.73
CA ALA A 109 13.42 2.74 -7.72
C ALA A 109 14.33 1.57 -8.14
N THR A 110 14.55 0.67 -7.21
CA THR A 110 15.00 -0.69 -7.46
C THR A 110 13.93 -1.65 -6.94
N ILE A 111 13.60 -2.67 -7.72
CA ILE A 111 12.89 -3.85 -7.24
C ILE A 111 13.97 -4.90 -6.98
N ASP A 112 14.09 -5.36 -5.75
CA ASP A 112 15.11 -6.34 -5.36
C ASP A 112 14.77 -7.77 -5.84
N ASP A 113 15.61 -8.74 -5.50
CA ASP A 113 15.45 -10.16 -5.84
C ASP A 113 14.22 -10.82 -5.15
N ARG A 114 13.64 -10.15 -4.15
CA ARG A 114 12.41 -10.56 -3.47
C ARG A 114 11.17 -9.88 -4.07
N GLY A 115 11.32 -9.06 -5.10
CA GLY A 115 10.25 -8.27 -5.68
C GLY A 115 9.87 -7.02 -4.86
N SER A 116 10.63 -6.64 -3.84
CA SER A 116 10.33 -5.47 -3.01
C SER A 116 10.72 -4.17 -3.70
N TRP A 117 9.81 -3.22 -3.72
CA TRP A 117 10.07 -1.87 -4.22
C TRP A 117 10.89 -1.05 -3.21
N ILE A 118 12.02 -0.54 -3.66
CA ILE A 118 12.92 0.33 -2.89
C ILE A 118 13.02 1.66 -3.63
N PRO A 119 12.32 2.72 -3.17
CA PRO A 119 12.35 4.01 -3.86
C PRO A 119 13.74 4.62 -3.84
N ALA A 120 14.15 5.20 -4.97
CA ALA A 120 15.41 5.92 -5.10
C ALA A 120 15.31 7.27 -4.38
N ARG A 121 16.44 7.82 -3.92
CA ARG A 121 16.47 9.18 -3.38
C ARG A 121 16.05 10.19 -4.45
N ILE A 122 15.34 11.23 -4.05
CA ILE A 122 14.93 12.28 -4.98
C ILE A 122 16.16 12.89 -5.65
N GLY A 123 16.16 12.88 -7.00
CA GLY A 123 17.28 13.37 -7.79
C GLY A 123 18.42 12.35 -8.01
N GLU A 124 18.30 11.13 -7.49
CA GLU A 124 19.27 10.06 -7.75
C GLU A 124 19.33 9.74 -9.24
N THR A 125 20.53 9.66 -9.78
CA THR A 125 20.77 9.27 -11.18
C THR A 125 21.46 7.93 -11.25
N VAL A 126 21.20 7.19 -12.34
CA VAL A 126 21.85 5.93 -12.65
C VAL A 126 22.48 6.01 -14.02
N SER A 127 23.64 5.38 -14.19
CA SER A 127 24.35 5.28 -15.47
C SER A 127 24.75 3.83 -15.72
N PHE A 128 24.32 3.29 -16.85
CA PHE A 128 24.70 1.96 -17.32
C PHE A 128 25.53 2.08 -18.58
N VAL A 129 26.61 1.33 -18.65
CA VAL A 129 27.50 1.30 -19.80
C VAL A 129 27.43 -0.08 -20.43
N PHE A 130 26.97 -0.14 -21.67
CA PHE A 130 26.93 -1.34 -22.51
C PHE A 130 28.19 -1.37 -23.36
N LYS A 131 29.05 -2.36 -23.13
CA LYS A 131 30.19 -2.61 -24.01
C LYS A 131 29.78 -3.58 -25.09
N LEU A 132 30.17 -3.28 -26.33
CA LEU A 132 29.81 -4.05 -27.51
C LEU A 132 31.07 -4.70 -28.12
N ALA A 133 30.91 -5.89 -28.65
CA ALA A 133 31.92 -6.60 -29.44
C ALA A 133 31.30 -7.14 -30.72
N LYS A 134 32.12 -7.40 -31.73
CA LYS A 134 31.69 -8.08 -32.96
C LYS A 134 31.90 -9.60 -32.81
N VAL A 135 30.82 -10.35 -33.05
CA VAL A 135 30.83 -11.81 -33.19
C VAL A 135 30.37 -12.10 -34.63
N GLU A 136 31.16 -12.80 -35.42
CA GLU A 136 30.86 -13.07 -36.85
C GLU A 136 30.47 -11.80 -37.63
N ASN A 137 31.22 -10.72 -37.41
CA ASN A 137 30.99 -9.39 -37.95
C ASN A 137 29.71 -8.68 -37.50
N GLN A 138 28.89 -9.28 -36.65
CA GLN A 138 27.65 -8.70 -36.07
C GLN A 138 27.92 -8.13 -34.67
N TRP A 139 27.35 -6.95 -34.37
CA TRP A 139 27.45 -6.38 -33.01
C TRP A 139 26.68 -7.21 -32.00
N ARG A 140 27.26 -7.39 -30.82
CA ARG A 140 26.63 -8.03 -29.65
C ARG A 140 27.03 -7.29 -28.37
N VAL A 141 26.17 -7.34 -27.35
CA VAL A 141 26.44 -6.80 -26.02
C VAL A 141 27.44 -7.73 -25.33
N ALA A 142 28.64 -7.24 -25.08
CA ALA A 142 29.73 -8.02 -24.45
C ALA A 142 29.81 -7.79 -22.93
N SER A 143 29.18 -6.72 -22.43
CA SER A 143 29.09 -6.47 -20.98
C SER A 143 27.88 -5.59 -20.68
N VAL A 144 27.14 -6.00 -19.67
CA VAL A 144 25.96 -5.28 -19.12
C VAL A 144 25.99 -5.40 -17.60
N PRO A 145 25.52 -4.41 -16.84
CA PRO A 145 25.30 -4.58 -15.42
C PRO A 145 24.24 -5.66 -15.13
N GLN A 146 24.27 -6.25 -13.94
CA GLN A 146 23.32 -7.29 -13.53
C GLN A 146 21.92 -6.75 -13.33
N GLY A 147 20.89 -7.57 -13.61
CA GLY A 147 19.49 -7.22 -13.47
C GLY A 147 18.84 -6.71 -14.76
N VAL A 148 17.62 -6.21 -14.63
CA VAL A 148 16.78 -5.64 -15.67
C VAL A 148 16.73 -4.10 -15.51
N PHE A 149 16.70 -3.38 -16.61
CA PHE A 149 16.55 -1.91 -16.64
C PHE A 149 15.23 -1.56 -17.33
N LEU A 150 14.29 -1.01 -16.54
CA LEU A 150 12.92 -0.78 -16.98
C LEU A 150 12.60 0.72 -16.97
N GLY A 151 12.17 1.26 -18.09
CA GLY A 151 11.62 2.62 -18.14
C GLY A 151 10.31 2.72 -17.34
N SER A 152 10.08 3.83 -16.68
CA SER A 152 8.89 4.03 -15.84
C SER A 152 7.57 3.85 -16.58
N ASN A 153 7.53 4.20 -17.88
CA ASN A 153 6.37 3.98 -18.74
C ASN A 153 6.10 2.50 -19.07
N GLN A 154 7.06 1.61 -18.83
CA GLN A 154 6.94 0.17 -19.04
C GLN A 154 6.60 -0.58 -17.74
N LEU A 155 6.62 0.11 -16.56
CA LEU A 155 6.41 -0.55 -15.27
C LEU A 155 5.05 -1.23 -15.21
N ASP A 156 3.96 -0.46 -15.36
CA ASP A 156 2.59 -0.98 -15.21
C ASP A 156 2.20 -2.05 -16.24
N PRO A 157 2.60 -1.94 -17.52
CA PRO A 157 2.36 -3.02 -18.47
C PRO A 157 3.15 -4.31 -18.20
N LYS A 158 4.24 -4.24 -17.45
CA LYS A 158 5.16 -5.38 -17.26
C LYS A 158 5.11 -5.99 -15.86
N LEU A 159 4.95 -5.18 -14.83
CA LEU A 159 4.99 -5.59 -13.43
C LEU A 159 3.78 -5.08 -12.66
N ALA A 160 3.19 -5.92 -11.83
CA ALA A 160 2.11 -5.54 -10.94
C ALA A 160 2.44 -5.87 -9.48
N PRO A 161 2.10 -4.99 -8.52
CA PRO A 161 2.21 -5.31 -7.11
C PRO A 161 1.21 -6.40 -6.74
N ARG A 162 1.67 -7.34 -5.92
CA ARG A 162 0.89 -8.41 -5.29
C ARG A 162 1.27 -8.46 -3.83
N ASN A 163 0.35 -8.84 -2.96
CA ASN A 163 0.62 -8.93 -1.54
C ASN A 163 0.92 -10.38 -1.13
N LEU A 164 1.99 -10.57 -0.39
CA LEU A 164 2.15 -11.71 0.48
C LEU A 164 1.45 -11.39 1.80
N TYR A 165 0.93 -12.38 2.51
CA TYR A 165 0.21 -12.14 3.75
C TYR A 165 0.86 -12.87 4.90
N PHE A 166 1.17 -12.12 5.97
CA PHE A 166 1.77 -12.63 7.20
C PHE A 166 0.94 -12.22 8.41
N PHE A 167 1.02 -12.95 9.50
CA PHE A 167 0.23 -12.64 10.69
C PHE A 167 0.86 -11.56 11.56
N THR A 168 0.03 -10.76 12.21
CA THR A 168 0.40 -9.97 13.38
C THR A 168 1.01 -10.88 14.46
N PRO A 169 1.81 -10.36 15.40
CA PRO A 169 2.30 -11.14 16.54
C PRO A 169 1.17 -11.79 17.35
N GLY A 170 -0.02 -11.16 17.41
CA GLY A 170 -1.22 -11.70 18.05
C GLY A 170 -1.91 -12.83 17.29
N ARG A 171 -1.54 -13.07 16.02
CA ARG A 171 -2.13 -14.08 15.12
C ARG A 171 -3.62 -13.90 14.82
N ASP A 172 -4.11 -12.69 14.97
CA ASP A 172 -5.51 -12.30 14.84
C ASP A 172 -5.83 -11.61 13.50
N MET A 173 -4.82 -11.03 12.84
CA MET A 173 -4.98 -10.29 11.59
C MET A 173 -3.81 -10.56 10.64
N LEU A 174 -4.07 -10.52 9.34
CA LEU A 174 -3.04 -10.58 8.31
C LEU A 174 -2.51 -9.18 7.97
N VAL A 175 -1.23 -9.11 7.67
CA VAL A 175 -0.52 -7.89 7.26
C VAL A 175 -0.03 -8.08 5.83
N PRO A 176 -0.39 -7.19 4.89
CA PRO A 176 0.07 -7.30 3.50
C PRO A 176 1.51 -6.82 3.34
N ASP A 177 2.28 -7.59 2.60
CA ASP A 177 3.68 -7.34 2.23
C ASP A 177 3.79 -7.30 0.70
N PRO A 178 3.83 -6.12 0.07
CA PRO A 178 3.79 -5.99 -1.38
C PRO A 178 5.09 -6.43 -2.05
N VAL A 179 4.95 -7.25 -3.10
CA VAL A 179 6.00 -7.69 -4.02
C VAL A 179 5.56 -7.47 -5.46
N TYR A 180 6.49 -7.19 -6.36
CA TYR A 180 6.23 -7.00 -7.79
C TYR A 180 6.43 -8.29 -8.56
N LEU A 181 5.42 -8.67 -9.33
CA LEU A 181 5.46 -9.83 -10.22
C LEU A 181 5.14 -9.44 -11.68
N PRO A 182 5.64 -10.20 -12.67
CA PRO A 182 5.26 -10.01 -14.06
C PRO A 182 3.75 -10.13 -14.28
N VAL A 183 3.18 -9.22 -15.08
CA VAL A 183 1.73 -9.17 -15.36
C VAL A 183 1.31 -10.32 -16.29
N ASN A 184 2.19 -10.77 -17.17
CA ASN A 184 1.91 -11.70 -18.26
C ASN A 184 2.11 -13.18 -17.90
N LEU A 185 2.16 -13.52 -16.62
CA LEU A 185 2.25 -14.89 -16.15
C LEU A 185 0.91 -15.61 -16.34
N SER A 186 0.96 -16.90 -16.71
CA SER A 186 -0.22 -17.76 -16.61
C SER A 186 -0.66 -17.90 -15.15
N PRO A 187 -1.93 -18.22 -14.86
CA PRO A 187 -2.39 -18.37 -13.47
C PRO A 187 -1.54 -19.33 -12.64
N GLY A 188 -1.09 -20.45 -13.21
CA GLY A 188 -0.22 -21.41 -12.53
C GLY A 188 1.19 -20.87 -12.26
N GLN A 189 1.76 -20.10 -13.20
CA GLN A 189 3.06 -19.44 -12.99
C GLN A 189 2.97 -18.35 -11.90
N ALA A 190 1.92 -17.52 -11.94
CA ALA A 190 1.69 -16.49 -10.94
C ALA A 190 1.47 -17.11 -9.54
N ALA A 191 0.65 -18.17 -9.44
CA ALA A 191 0.45 -18.90 -8.20
C ALA A 191 1.76 -19.50 -7.67
N THR A 192 2.56 -20.12 -8.55
CA THR A 192 3.85 -20.71 -8.19
C THR A 192 4.80 -19.66 -7.61
N GLN A 193 4.96 -18.53 -8.30
CA GLN A 193 5.84 -17.45 -7.82
C GLN A 193 5.35 -16.86 -6.49
N LEU A 194 4.04 -16.59 -6.35
CA LEU A 194 3.48 -16.07 -5.10
C LEU A 194 3.73 -17.01 -3.92
N ILE A 195 3.53 -18.31 -4.12
CA ILE A 195 3.79 -19.28 -3.05
C ILE A 195 5.29 -19.40 -2.76
N GLN A 196 6.15 -19.44 -3.78
CA GLN A 196 7.59 -19.44 -3.56
C GLN A 196 8.06 -18.22 -2.76
N GLU A 197 7.57 -17.01 -3.07
CA GLU A 197 7.89 -15.81 -2.30
C GLU A 197 7.32 -15.86 -0.87
N LEU A 198 6.08 -16.34 -0.69
CA LEU A 198 5.49 -16.52 0.63
C LEU A 198 6.30 -17.48 1.51
N LEU A 199 6.78 -18.59 0.93
CA LEU A 199 7.60 -19.60 1.66
C LEU A 199 8.96 -19.06 2.11
N LYS A 200 9.51 -18.05 1.44
CA LYS A 200 10.76 -17.37 1.87
C LYS A 200 10.56 -16.49 3.12
N GLY A 201 9.30 -16.29 3.57
CA GLY A 201 8.96 -15.42 4.69
C GLY A 201 8.79 -13.93 4.31
N PRO A 202 8.59 -13.03 5.29
CA PRO A 202 8.36 -11.61 5.06
C PRO A 202 9.58 -10.93 4.44
N THR A 203 9.33 -9.87 3.65
CA THR A 203 10.41 -9.02 3.14
C THR A 203 11.03 -8.21 4.27
N SER A 204 12.18 -7.56 4.01
CA SER A 204 12.83 -6.68 4.98
C SER A 204 11.95 -5.50 5.43
N ARG A 205 10.85 -5.22 4.72
CA ARG A 205 9.88 -4.19 5.07
C ARG A 205 9.15 -4.50 6.38
N LEU A 206 8.67 -5.73 6.54
CA LEU A 206 7.97 -6.17 7.74
C LEU A 206 8.91 -6.84 8.73
N GLY A 207 9.99 -7.47 8.25
CA GLY A 207 11.02 -8.08 9.10
C GLY A 207 10.45 -8.92 10.23
N ASN A 208 10.87 -8.66 11.46
CA ASN A 208 10.38 -9.34 12.66
C ASN A 208 9.11 -8.71 13.26
N GLY A 209 8.44 -7.81 12.55
CA GLY A 209 7.15 -7.24 12.99
C GLY A 209 5.95 -8.16 12.77
N VAL A 210 6.12 -9.21 11.99
CA VAL A 210 5.08 -10.19 11.64
C VAL A 210 5.53 -11.62 11.85
N ILE A 211 4.59 -12.55 11.84
CA ILE A 211 4.84 -13.98 11.99
C ILE A 211 4.50 -14.70 10.69
N SER A 212 5.45 -15.49 10.19
CA SER A 212 5.20 -16.50 9.17
C SER A 212 4.90 -17.84 9.84
N LEU A 213 3.83 -18.51 9.39
CA LEU A 213 3.47 -19.85 9.83
C LEU A 213 4.14 -20.94 8.97
N VAL A 214 5.00 -20.54 8.05
CA VAL A 214 5.75 -21.46 7.19
C VAL A 214 6.89 -22.07 8.00
N PRO A 215 6.91 -23.39 8.25
CA PRO A 215 8.04 -24.04 8.92
C PRO A 215 9.32 -23.96 8.07
N PRO A 216 10.50 -23.89 8.70
CA PRO A 216 11.77 -23.98 7.97
C PRO A 216 11.85 -25.23 7.10
N GLY A 217 12.34 -25.09 5.87
CA GLY A 217 12.47 -26.19 4.92
C GLY A 217 11.15 -26.57 4.22
N THR A 218 10.10 -25.76 4.37
CA THR A 218 8.86 -25.95 3.60
C THR A 218 9.09 -25.56 2.14
N GLU A 219 8.71 -26.47 1.23
CA GLU A 219 8.83 -26.29 -0.22
C GLU A 219 7.57 -26.78 -0.91
N ILE A 220 7.26 -26.22 -2.08
CA ILE A 220 6.31 -26.84 -3.02
C ILE A 220 7.04 -27.94 -3.79
N GLN A 221 6.31 -29.02 -4.18
CA GLN A 221 6.93 -30.17 -4.83
C GLN A 221 7.58 -29.82 -6.18
N VAL A 222 6.86 -29.10 -7.06
CA VAL A 222 7.40 -28.65 -8.36
C VAL A 222 6.86 -27.27 -8.73
N SER A 223 5.51 -27.16 -8.84
CA SER A 223 4.80 -25.94 -9.18
C SER A 223 3.39 -25.98 -8.58
N VAL A 224 2.66 -24.90 -8.73
CA VAL A 224 1.24 -24.80 -8.34
C VAL A 224 0.39 -24.90 -9.60
N PRO A 225 -0.10 -26.10 -9.95
CA PRO A 225 -1.01 -26.26 -11.09
C PRO A 225 -2.35 -25.58 -10.79
N VAL A 226 -2.93 -24.98 -11.83
CA VAL A 226 -4.27 -24.36 -11.77
C VAL A 226 -5.17 -25.06 -12.79
N ASP A 227 -6.22 -25.68 -12.30
CA ASP A 227 -7.26 -26.29 -13.12
C ASP A 227 -8.63 -25.73 -12.74
N LEU A 228 -9.40 -25.28 -13.73
CA LEU A 228 -10.73 -24.66 -13.55
C LEU A 228 -10.78 -23.59 -12.44
N GLY A 229 -9.72 -22.76 -12.33
CA GLY A 229 -9.61 -21.71 -11.32
C GLY A 229 -9.28 -22.22 -9.90
N VAL A 230 -8.84 -23.47 -9.77
CA VAL A 230 -8.39 -24.07 -8.51
C VAL A 230 -6.88 -24.27 -8.54
N ALA A 231 -6.16 -23.58 -7.64
CA ALA A 231 -4.74 -23.78 -7.42
C ALA A 231 -4.49 -24.93 -6.45
N THR A 232 -3.72 -25.92 -6.85
CA THR A 232 -3.30 -27.03 -5.98
C THR A 232 -1.91 -26.79 -5.44
N VAL A 233 -1.81 -26.43 -4.15
CA VAL A 233 -0.55 -26.18 -3.44
C VAL A 233 -0.13 -27.47 -2.73
N ALA A 234 0.83 -28.21 -3.31
CA ALA A 234 1.37 -29.43 -2.74
C ALA A 234 2.67 -29.13 -1.99
N LEU A 235 2.59 -29.15 -0.66
CA LEU A 235 3.72 -28.88 0.25
C LEU A 235 4.41 -30.16 0.66
N ASN A 236 5.70 -30.05 0.99
CA ASN A 236 6.47 -31.15 1.55
C ASN A 236 6.12 -31.44 3.02
N ASN A 237 6.69 -32.50 3.59
CA ASN A 237 6.39 -32.99 4.94
C ASN A 237 6.89 -32.05 6.09
N ALA A 238 7.65 -30.99 5.81
CA ALA A 238 8.06 -30.03 6.83
C ALA A 238 6.86 -29.41 7.58
N VAL A 239 5.73 -29.27 6.89
CA VAL A 239 4.47 -28.74 7.44
C VAL A 239 3.86 -29.65 8.52
N ASN A 240 4.23 -30.94 8.57
CA ASN A 240 3.76 -31.86 9.61
C ASN A 240 4.23 -31.50 11.02
N ALA A 241 5.25 -30.65 11.15
CA ALA A 241 5.69 -30.08 12.42
C ALA A 241 4.68 -29.10 13.04
N LEU A 242 3.72 -28.60 12.26
CA LEU A 242 2.69 -27.67 12.76
C LEU A 242 1.58 -28.44 13.48
N ARG A 243 1.08 -27.83 14.57
CA ARG A 243 -0.15 -28.24 15.23
C ARG A 243 -1.36 -27.78 14.40
N ASP A 244 -2.53 -28.39 14.58
CA ASP A 244 -3.73 -28.10 13.79
C ASP A 244 -4.15 -26.61 13.78
N PRO A 245 -4.10 -25.85 14.90
CA PRO A 245 -4.38 -24.43 14.85
C PRO A 245 -3.40 -23.64 13.95
N ASP A 246 -2.11 -24.02 13.99
CA ASP A 246 -1.08 -23.35 13.19
C ASP A 246 -1.18 -23.74 11.69
N ARG A 247 -1.64 -24.98 11.37
CA ARG A 247 -1.97 -25.39 9.99
C ARG A 247 -3.09 -24.53 9.39
N ARG A 248 -4.10 -24.20 10.21
CA ARG A 248 -5.20 -23.33 9.77
C ARG A 248 -4.73 -21.91 9.47
N LEU A 249 -3.80 -21.38 10.27
CA LEU A 249 -3.18 -20.07 10.01
C LEU A 249 -2.28 -20.09 8.76
N LEU A 250 -1.52 -21.17 8.53
CA LEU A 250 -0.76 -21.34 7.30
C LEU A 250 -1.70 -21.38 6.08
N ALA A 251 -2.81 -22.12 6.18
CA ALA A 251 -3.84 -22.13 5.12
C ALA A 251 -4.38 -20.73 4.85
N ALA A 252 -4.64 -19.93 5.88
CA ALA A 252 -5.07 -18.53 5.73
C ALA A 252 -4.05 -17.69 4.95
N GLN A 253 -2.75 -17.77 5.28
CA GLN A 253 -1.69 -17.07 4.54
C GLN A 253 -1.71 -17.42 3.04
N ILE A 254 -1.81 -18.70 2.72
CA ILE A 254 -1.83 -19.20 1.34
C ILE A 254 -3.10 -18.75 0.61
N VAL A 255 -4.27 -18.92 1.23
CA VAL A 255 -5.57 -18.55 0.64
C VAL A 255 -5.64 -17.06 0.36
N TRP A 256 -5.25 -16.21 1.31
CA TRP A 256 -5.22 -14.75 1.13
C TRP A 256 -4.24 -14.33 0.04
N THR A 257 -3.07 -14.97 -0.04
CA THR A 257 -2.07 -14.68 -1.06
C THR A 257 -2.54 -15.04 -2.47
N LEU A 258 -3.29 -16.12 -2.65
CA LEU A 258 -3.77 -16.55 -3.96
C LEU A 258 -5.14 -15.96 -4.35
N ASN A 259 -5.96 -15.57 -3.38
CA ASN A 259 -7.28 -14.98 -3.67
C ASN A 259 -7.20 -13.67 -4.47
N GLN A 260 -6.12 -12.89 -4.33
CA GLN A 260 -5.93 -11.64 -5.09
C GLN A 260 -5.77 -11.85 -6.61
N ILE A 261 -5.54 -13.08 -7.06
CA ILE A 261 -5.54 -13.48 -8.47
C ILE A 261 -6.73 -14.38 -8.82
N ASN A 262 -7.81 -14.27 -8.03
CA ASN A 262 -9.10 -14.97 -8.21
C ASN A 262 -9.01 -16.49 -8.27
N LEU A 263 -8.11 -17.10 -7.50
CA LEU A 263 -7.99 -18.56 -7.42
C LEU A 263 -8.61 -19.10 -6.13
N ARG A 264 -9.36 -20.18 -6.26
CA ARG A 264 -9.70 -21.09 -5.15
C ARG A 264 -8.48 -21.95 -4.84
N VAL A 265 -8.35 -22.44 -3.63
CA VAL A 265 -7.13 -23.09 -3.17
C VAL A 265 -7.42 -24.48 -2.61
N LYS A 266 -6.64 -25.46 -3.04
CA LYS A 266 -6.51 -26.78 -2.43
C LYS A 266 -5.08 -26.92 -1.92
N ILE A 267 -4.91 -27.30 -0.65
CA ILE A 267 -3.59 -27.46 -0.04
C ILE A 267 -3.41 -28.91 0.41
N THR A 268 -2.32 -29.53 0.00
CA THR A 268 -1.97 -30.91 0.37
C THR A 268 -0.58 -31.01 0.95
N VAL A 269 -0.37 -32.01 1.82
CA VAL A 269 0.93 -32.39 2.39
C VAL A 269 1.10 -33.89 2.21
N GLY A 270 2.09 -34.31 1.44
CA GLY A 270 2.27 -35.73 1.11
C GLY A 270 1.05 -36.36 0.41
N GLY A 271 0.23 -35.57 -0.31
CA GLY A 271 -0.98 -36.00 -1.00
C GLY A 271 -2.26 -35.94 -0.15
N ALA A 272 -2.18 -35.80 1.17
CA ALA A 272 -3.35 -35.66 2.05
C ALA A 272 -3.72 -34.15 2.23
N PRO A 273 -5.02 -33.82 2.44
CA PRO A 273 -5.42 -32.44 2.73
C PRO A 273 -4.70 -31.87 3.96
N LEU A 274 -4.30 -30.57 3.88
CA LEU A 274 -3.69 -29.87 5.03
C LEU A 274 -4.67 -29.75 6.21
N LEU A 275 -5.96 -29.56 5.90
CA LEU A 275 -7.06 -29.45 6.86
C LEU A 275 -8.08 -30.56 6.54
N PRO A 276 -7.97 -31.72 7.17
CA PRO A 276 -8.81 -32.88 6.83
C PRO A 276 -10.31 -32.68 7.08
N ASP A 277 -10.67 -31.85 8.07
CA ASP A 277 -12.05 -31.58 8.46
C ASP A 277 -12.71 -30.46 7.65
N ASP A 278 -11.96 -29.74 6.82
CA ASP A 278 -12.45 -28.68 5.94
C ASP A 278 -12.72 -29.23 4.51
N PRO A 279 -13.52 -28.51 3.69
CA PRO A 279 -13.68 -28.86 2.28
C PRO A 279 -12.33 -28.94 1.55
N GLU A 280 -12.21 -29.86 0.60
CA GLU A 280 -10.96 -30.04 -0.17
C GLU A 280 -10.52 -28.75 -0.88
N GLN A 281 -11.48 -27.98 -1.39
CA GLN A 281 -11.25 -26.62 -1.86
C GLN A 281 -11.63 -25.65 -0.74
N LEU A 282 -10.62 -24.98 -0.21
CA LEU A 282 -10.78 -24.05 0.91
C LEU A 282 -11.46 -22.76 0.44
N PRO A 283 -12.69 -22.46 0.90
CA PRO A 283 -13.35 -21.22 0.55
C PRO A 283 -12.70 -20.04 1.27
N PHE A 284 -12.54 -18.93 0.57
CA PHE A 284 -11.97 -17.69 1.13
C PHE A 284 -12.72 -17.21 2.39
N SER A 285 -14.06 -17.39 2.41
CA SER A 285 -14.91 -17.03 3.54
C SER A 285 -14.51 -17.66 4.88
N ASN A 286 -13.88 -18.86 4.86
CA ASN A 286 -13.40 -19.54 6.07
C ASN A 286 -12.23 -18.81 6.75
N PHE A 287 -11.65 -17.80 6.09
CA PHE A 287 -10.48 -17.05 6.56
C PHE A 287 -10.73 -15.55 6.57
N SER A 288 -11.98 -15.10 6.37
CA SER A 288 -12.35 -13.67 6.33
C SER A 288 -12.14 -12.96 7.68
N GLN A 289 -12.13 -13.70 8.80
CA GLN A 289 -11.83 -13.14 10.12
C GLN A 289 -10.42 -12.58 10.26
N TYR A 290 -9.49 -12.94 9.35
CA TYR A 290 -8.11 -12.44 9.33
C TYR A 290 -7.92 -11.26 8.37
N ASP A 291 -9.02 -10.67 7.87
CA ASP A 291 -9.01 -9.58 6.89
C ASP A 291 -8.13 -8.41 7.38
N PRO A 292 -7.11 -8.01 6.62
CA PRO A 292 -6.30 -6.82 6.91
C PRO A 292 -7.06 -5.51 6.73
N SER A 293 -8.18 -5.51 6.02
CA SER A 293 -9.14 -4.41 6.02
C SER A 293 -10.10 -4.62 7.18
N VAL A 294 -10.39 -3.56 7.91
CA VAL A 294 -11.22 -3.67 9.10
C VAL A 294 -12.67 -3.97 8.72
N PRO A 295 -13.39 -4.88 9.42
CA PRO A 295 -14.78 -5.20 9.15
C PRO A 295 -15.68 -3.96 9.15
N GLY A 296 -16.70 -3.96 8.30
CA GLY A 296 -17.66 -2.86 8.17
C GLY A 296 -18.40 -2.49 9.48
N GLY A 297 -19.20 -1.46 9.46
CA GLY A 297 -19.96 -0.94 10.61
C GLY A 297 -19.53 0.48 10.98
N ALA A 298 -19.33 0.76 12.24
CA ALA A 298 -19.01 2.09 12.76
C ALA A 298 -17.77 2.78 12.16
N LEU A 299 -16.98 2.05 11.40
CA LEU A 299 -15.76 2.55 10.72
C LEU A 299 -16.02 3.57 9.61
N THR A 300 -17.24 3.69 9.14
CA THR A 300 -17.65 4.69 8.16
C THR A 300 -18.09 6.00 8.80
N ASP A 301 -18.26 6.02 10.13
CA ASP A 301 -18.63 7.23 10.86
C ASP A 301 -17.49 8.25 10.80
N LEU A 302 -17.82 9.45 10.33
CA LEU A 302 -16.89 10.57 10.31
C LEU A 302 -17.11 11.44 11.54
N TYR A 303 -16.00 11.82 12.17
CA TYR A 303 -15.96 12.77 13.27
C TYR A 303 -15.09 13.97 12.89
N GLY A 304 -15.11 15.00 13.72
CA GLY A 304 -14.21 16.12 13.58
C GLY A 304 -14.07 16.93 14.86
N VAL A 305 -13.14 17.87 14.84
CA VAL A 305 -12.96 18.86 15.89
C VAL A 305 -13.19 20.23 15.28
N ARG A 306 -14.17 20.97 15.83
CA ARG A 306 -14.48 22.35 15.46
C ARG A 306 -14.51 23.22 16.71
N SER A 307 -13.75 24.30 16.75
CA SER A 307 -13.66 25.21 17.90
C SER A 307 -13.41 24.49 19.24
N GLY A 308 -12.55 23.48 19.24
CA GLY A 308 -12.24 22.69 20.44
C GLY A 308 -13.30 21.67 20.84
N LYS A 309 -14.37 21.49 20.09
CA LYS A 309 -15.44 20.53 20.39
C LYS A 309 -15.49 19.39 19.38
N VAL A 310 -15.63 18.18 19.90
CA VAL A 310 -15.79 16.99 19.07
C VAL A 310 -17.20 16.99 18.47
N GLN A 311 -17.27 16.69 17.19
CA GLN A 311 -18.52 16.60 16.42
C GLN A 311 -18.57 15.27 15.68
N ARG A 312 -19.78 14.75 15.46
CA ARG A 312 -20.08 13.66 14.54
C ARG A 312 -20.64 14.26 13.24
N ILE A 313 -20.20 13.77 12.12
CA ILE A 313 -20.63 14.23 10.79
C ILE A 313 -21.54 13.16 10.23
N GLU A 314 -22.79 13.54 9.98
CA GLU A 314 -23.87 12.66 9.49
C GLU A 314 -24.18 12.99 8.03
N GLY A 315 -24.80 12.06 7.29
CA GLY A 315 -25.30 12.26 5.95
C GLY A 315 -24.31 12.00 4.81
N LEU A 316 -23.12 11.48 5.07
CA LEU A 316 -22.14 11.15 4.03
C LEU A 316 -22.60 10.04 3.06
N ASP A 317 -23.61 9.28 3.43
CA ASP A 317 -24.23 8.24 2.60
C ASP A 317 -25.13 8.80 1.48
N GLY A 318 -25.36 10.12 1.48
CA GLY A 318 -26.19 10.82 0.50
C GLY A 318 -27.70 10.66 0.74
N ALA A 319 -28.11 10.07 1.87
CA ALA A 319 -29.52 9.88 2.21
C ALA A 319 -30.16 11.12 2.88
N SER A 320 -29.34 12.04 3.40
CA SER A 320 -29.79 13.26 4.10
C SER A 320 -28.78 14.39 3.92
N ASP A 321 -29.16 15.59 4.31
CA ASP A 321 -28.27 16.75 4.34
C ASP A 321 -27.10 16.46 5.30
N ILE A 322 -25.90 16.77 4.86
CA ILE A 322 -24.70 16.59 5.67
C ILE A 322 -24.67 17.63 6.76
N ALA A 323 -24.54 17.18 7.99
CA ALA A 323 -24.51 18.05 9.16
C ALA A 323 -23.45 17.59 10.16
N ALA A 324 -22.71 18.54 10.73
CA ALA A 324 -21.85 18.33 11.87
C ALA A 324 -22.66 18.58 13.17
N ARG A 325 -22.79 17.54 13.99
CA ARG A 325 -23.49 17.61 15.26
C ARG A 325 -22.53 17.49 16.43
N ALA A 326 -22.69 18.34 17.41
CA ALA A 326 -21.90 18.25 18.65
C ALA A 326 -22.09 16.90 19.32
N LEU A 327 -21.00 16.29 19.78
CA LEU A 327 -21.02 15.03 20.53
C LEU A 327 -21.21 15.34 22.04
N ASP A 328 -22.29 16.04 22.36
CA ASP A 328 -22.59 16.56 23.70
C ASP A 328 -22.98 15.46 24.70
N SER A 329 -23.39 14.29 24.23
CA SER A 329 -23.58 13.09 25.05
C SER A 329 -22.26 12.51 25.59
N SER A 330 -21.13 12.83 24.96
CA SER A 330 -19.82 12.35 25.41
C SER A 330 -19.27 13.18 26.57
N MET A 331 -18.72 12.50 27.56
CA MET A 331 -18.00 13.16 28.66
C MET A 331 -16.76 13.96 28.19
N LEU A 332 -16.24 13.68 26.99
CA LEU A 332 -15.13 14.44 26.39
C LEU A 332 -15.56 15.85 25.95
N TYR A 333 -16.85 16.09 25.73
CA TYR A 333 -17.36 17.38 25.26
C TYR A 333 -17.08 18.55 26.21
N GLN A 334 -16.94 18.26 27.52
CA GLN A 334 -16.59 19.29 28.51
C GLN A 334 -15.18 19.87 28.37
N TYR A 335 -14.31 19.21 27.60
CA TYR A 335 -12.92 19.64 27.39
C TYR A 335 -12.77 20.36 26.06
N ASP A 336 -11.73 21.20 25.97
CA ASP A 336 -11.30 21.79 24.69
C ASP A 336 -10.27 20.92 24.04
N ALA A 337 -10.68 20.23 22.96
CA ALA A 337 -9.87 19.29 22.23
C ALA A 337 -8.95 20.02 21.21
N GLU A 338 -7.65 19.84 21.30
CA GLU A 338 -6.69 20.24 20.27
C GLU A 338 -6.73 19.24 19.09
N SER A 339 -6.97 17.97 19.38
CA SER A 339 -7.13 16.90 18.40
C SER A 339 -7.97 15.77 18.98
N PHE A 340 -8.52 14.93 18.09
CA PHE A 340 -9.39 13.82 18.47
C PHE A 340 -8.97 12.55 17.74
N ALA A 341 -9.09 11.42 18.41
CA ALA A 341 -9.01 10.08 17.84
C ALA A 341 -10.17 9.25 18.36
N VAL A 342 -10.65 8.33 17.54
CA VAL A 342 -11.74 7.41 17.87
C VAL A 342 -11.32 5.99 17.53
N ASN A 343 -11.64 5.02 18.39
CA ASN A 343 -11.30 3.63 18.13
C ASN A 343 -12.13 3.04 16.99
N LEU A 344 -11.71 1.88 16.49
CA LEU A 344 -12.33 1.25 15.32
C LEU A 344 -13.79 0.84 15.52
N ARG A 345 -14.26 0.72 16.76
CA ARG A 345 -15.67 0.44 17.09
C ARG A 345 -16.52 1.70 17.21
N ALA A 346 -15.91 2.87 17.16
CA ALA A 346 -16.54 4.16 17.39
C ALA A 346 -17.28 4.27 18.74
N ASP A 347 -16.84 3.50 19.75
CA ASP A 347 -17.41 3.51 21.10
C ASP A 347 -16.52 4.21 22.15
N SER A 348 -15.26 4.50 21.80
CA SER A 348 -14.29 5.15 22.67
C SER A 348 -13.48 6.20 21.91
N GLY A 349 -13.24 7.34 22.54
CA GLY A 349 -12.46 8.43 21.96
C GLY A 349 -11.37 8.92 22.89
N ALA A 350 -10.40 9.62 22.28
CA ALA A 350 -9.31 10.27 22.99
C ALA A 350 -9.06 11.66 22.41
N ILE A 351 -8.82 12.63 23.27
CA ILE A 351 -8.50 14.02 22.90
C ILE A 351 -7.15 14.43 23.50
N VAL A 352 -6.44 15.28 22.79
CA VAL A 352 -5.35 16.06 23.38
C VAL A 352 -5.96 17.34 23.91
N THR A 353 -5.74 17.62 25.21
CA THR A 353 -6.33 18.79 25.87
C THR A 353 -5.42 19.31 27.00
N ASN A 354 -5.74 20.47 27.54
CA ASN A 354 -5.07 21.03 28.72
C ASN A 354 -5.98 20.88 29.95
N VAL A 355 -5.45 20.30 31.00
CA VAL A 355 -6.13 20.17 32.29
C VAL A 355 -5.25 20.80 33.37
N LYS A 356 -5.75 21.84 34.01
CA LYS A 356 -5.03 22.59 35.06
C LYS A 356 -3.63 23.09 34.63
N GLY A 357 -3.45 23.38 33.34
CA GLY A 357 -2.19 23.83 32.77
C GLY A 357 -1.29 22.71 32.22
N ASP A 358 -1.57 21.45 32.52
CA ASP A 358 -0.82 20.31 32.01
C ASP A 358 -1.48 19.76 30.72
N LYS A 359 -0.67 19.46 29.72
CA LYS A 359 -1.12 18.79 28.50
C LYS A 359 -1.30 17.30 28.76
N VAL A 360 -2.48 16.79 28.46
CA VAL A 360 -2.85 15.39 28.71
C VAL A 360 -3.54 14.79 27.47
N VAL A 361 -3.52 13.46 27.38
CA VAL A 361 -4.47 12.71 26.55
C VAL A 361 -5.60 12.24 27.46
N ALA A 362 -6.77 12.84 27.29
CA ALA A 362 -8.00 12.44 27.99
C ALA A 362 -8.80 11.47 27.09
N TYR A 363 -9.29 10.37 27.65
CA TYR A 363 -10.05 9.36 26.91
C TYR A 363 -11.23 8.87 27.71
N ALA A 364 -12.32 8.53 27.00
CA ALA A 364 -13.57 8.03 27.57
C ALA A 364 -14.37 7.27 26.51
N ARG A 365 -15.44 6.58 26.95
CA ARG A 365 -16.47 6.11 26.03
C ARG A 365 -17.20 7.30 25.41
N LEU A 366 -17.63 7.15 24.15
CA LEU A 366 -18.31 8.24 23.43
C LEU A 366 -19.78 8.35 23.80
N ASP A 367 -20.48 7.22 23.91
CA ASP A 367 -21.89 7.15 24.20
C ASP A 367 -22.09 6.40 25.53
N SER A 368 -21.75 7.04 26.65
CA SER A 368 -21.95 6.43 27.95
C SER A 368 -23.18 7.00 28.65
N THR A 369 -24.13 6.13 28.95
CA THR A 369 -25.25 6.40 29.87
C THR A 369 -24.94 5.96 31.31
N ASP A 370 -23.78 5.33 31.52
CA ASP A 370 -23.38 4.84 32.85
C ASP A 370 -22.69 5.95 33.63
N GLN A 371 -23.30 6.34 34.75
CA GLN A 371 -22.76 7.36 35.68
C GLN A 371 -21.42 6.95 36.33
N THR A 372 -21.03 5.69 36.22
CA THR A 372 -19.75 5.18 36.74
C THR A 372 -18.60 5.37 35.77
N ASP A 373 -18.87 5.63 34.48
CA ASP A 373 -17.86 5.94 33.51
C ASP A 373 -17.18 7.28 33.84
N GLN A 374 -15.88 7.32 33.69
CA GLN A 374 -15.07 8.49 33.99
C GLN A 374 -14.11 8.80 32.86
N VAL A 375 -13.87 10.09 32.64
CA VAL A 375 -12.76 10.53 31.79
C VAL A 375 -11.45 10.18 32.50
N ARG A 376 -10.64 9.36 31.83
CA ARG A 376 -9.30 8.99 32.29
C ARG A 376 -8.26 9.84 31.55
N GLN A 377 -7.12 10.08 32.19
CA GLN A 377 -6.09 10.96 31.67
C GLN A 377 -4.73 10.26 31.68
N ILE A 378 -3.98 10.48 30.62
CA ILE A 378 -2.57 10.06 30.49
C ILE A 378 -1.71 11.32 30.45
N GLN A 379 -0.81 11.44 31.41
CA GLN A 379 0.11 12.58 31.48
C GLN A 379 1.09 12.57 30.30
N THR A 380 1.25 13.72 29.69
CA THR A 380 2.12 13.93 28.54
C THR A 380 3.06 15.12 28.78
N GLN A 381 4.00 15.36 27.87
CA GLN A 381 4.94 16.48 27.96
C GLN A 381 5.20 17.06 26.56
N GLY A 382 5.42 18.36 26.49
CA GLY A 382 5.73 19.05 25.24
C GLY A 382 4.61 18.92 24.20
N ARG A 383 4.97 18.93 22.94
CA ARG A 383 4.00 18.75 21.84
C ARG A 383 3.51 17.31 21.79
N VAL A 384 2.21 17.13 21.82
CA VAL A 384 1.52 15.84 21.68
C VAL A 384 0.89 15.79 20.29
N LEU A 385 1.17 14.73 19.54
CA LEU A 385 0.52 14.49 18.25
C LEU A 385 -0.89 13.93 18.46
N ARG A 386 -1.75 14.06 17.45
CA ARG A 386 -3.05 13.39 17.45
C ARG A 386 -2.85 11.90 17.74
N PRO A 387 -3.53 11.35 18.76
CA PRO A 387 -3.49 9.92 19.05
C PRO A 387 -4.04 9.07 17.90
N SER A 388 -3.76 7.78 17.91
CA SER A 388 -4.27 6.81 16.94
C SER A 388 -4.65 5.54 17.67
N TYR A 389 -5.66 4.81 17.18
CA TYR A 389 -6.04 3.50 17.67
C TYR A 389 -5.68 2.40 16.65
N ASP A 390 -5.45 1.18 17.14
CA ASP A 390 -5.35 -0.02 16.34
C ASP A 390 -6.52 -0.99 16.59
N ASN A 391 -6.53 -2.13 15.90
CA ASN A 391 -7.59 -3.13 16.01
C ASN A 391 -7.68 -3.81 17.40
N GLN A 392 -6.60 -3.80 18.17
CA GLN A 392 -6.58 -4.32 19.53
C GLN A 392 -7.01 -3.28 20.58
N GLU A 393 -7.53 -2.12 20.12
CA GLU A 393 -7.91 -0.98 20.94
C GLU A 393 -6.74 -0.37 21.71
N ASN A 394 -5.51 -0.55 21.24
CA ASN A 394 -4.39 0.17 21.80
C ASN A 394 -4.48 1.64 21.41
N LEU A 395 -4.44 2.53 22.40
CA LEU A 395 -4.37 3.98 22.20
C LEU A 395 -2.90 4.40 22.12
N TRP A 396 -2.45 4.74 20.92
CA TRP A 396 -1.09 5.16 20.64
C TRP A 396 -0.90 6.65 20.86
N ILE A 397 0.15 7.02 21.57
CA ILE A 397 0.45 8.39 21.99
C ILE A 397 1.91 8.69 21.69
N LEU A 398 2.15 9.73 20.91
CA LEU A 398 3.48 10.29 20.69
C LEU A 398 3.52 11.70 21.28
N ASP A 399 4.24 11.86 22.37
CA ASP A 399 4.48 13.14 23.03
C ASP A 399 5.96 13.57 22.94
N ARG A 400 6.30 14.78 23.36
CA ARG A 400 7.60 15.41 23.14
C ARG A 400 8.01 15.47 21.67
N ALA A 401 7.04 15.61 20.76
CA ALA A 401 7.27 15.55 19.32
C ALA A 401 8.21 16.63 18.78
N ASP A 402 8.37 17.71 19.51
CA ASP A 402 9.28 18.83 19.22
C ASP A 402 10.67 18.70 19.86
N SER A 403 10.88 17.71 20.74
CA SER A 403 12.14 17.47 21.43
C SER A 403 13.08 16.56 20.63
N THR A 404 14.34 16.46 21.08
CA THR A 404 15.32 15.50 20.53
C THR A 404 15.06 14.06 20.97
N THR A 405 14.18 13.86 21.95
CA THR A 405 13.81 12.55 22.51
C THR A 405 12.29 12.39 22.56
N PRO A 406 11.62 12.27 21.40
CA PRO A 406 10.20 11.98 21.35
C PRO A 406 9.89 10.68 22.11
N ARG A 407 8.70 10.62 22.72
CA ARG A 407 8.30 9.47 23.50
C ARG A 407 7.05 8.83 22.90
N LEU A 408 7.19 7.58 22.44
CA LEU A 408 6.11 6.76 21.92
C LEU A 408 5.65 5.76 22.98
N ARG A 409 4.34 5.71 23.20
CA ARG A 409 3.68 4.78 24.15
C ARG A 409 2.35 4.34 23.58
N PHE A 410 1.86 3.20 24.03
CA PHE A 410 0.45 2.88 23.86
C PHE A 410 -0.15 2.40 25.18
N ARG A 411 -1.44 2.67 25.34
CA ARG A 411 -2.27 2.13 26.39
C ARG A 411 -3.09 0.99 25.79
N ASN A 412 -2.95 -0.22 26.35
CA ASN A 412 -3.74 -1.36 25.92
C ASN A 412 -5.16 -1.33 26.52
N ARG A 413 -6.02 -2.26 26.08
CA ARG A 413 -7.40 -2.39 26.55
C ARG A 413 -7.50 -2.57 28.07
N ASP A 414 -6.54 -3.28 28.69
CA ASP A 414 -6.50 -3.52 30.15
C ASP A 414 -6.07 -2.29 30.94
N GLY A 415 -5.69 -1.20 30.28
CA GLY A 415 -5.26 0.04 30.90
C GLY A 415 -3.75 0.15 31.11
N ASN A 416 -2.95 -0.85 30.73
CA ASN A 416 -1.50 -0.84 30.88
C ASN A 416 -0.85 0.08 29.85
N LEU A 417 0.05 0.93 30.32
CA LEU A 417 0.81 1.85 29.48
C LEU A 417 2.19 1.25 29.17
N THR A 418 2.46 0.99 27.90
CA THR A 418 3.71 0.38 27.41
C THR A 418 4.52 1.41 26.65
N ASN A 419 5.83 1.52 26.96
CA ASN A 419 6.77 2.34 26.20
C ASN A 419 7.26 1.57 24.96
N VAL A 420 7.38 2.29 23.85
CA VAL A 420 7.93 1.79 22.60
C VAL A 420 9.19 2.59 22.29
N ALA A 421 10.32 1.90 22.12
CA ALA A 421 11.55 2.56 21.73
C ALA A 421 11.40 3.15 20.32
N VAL A 422 11.90 4.36 20.12
CA VAL A 422 11.88 5.03 18.82
C VAL A 422 13.07 5.99 18.70
N ASN A 423 13.66 6.04 17.50
CA ASN A 423 14.69 7.01 17.17
C ASN A 423 14.43 7.60 15.78
N PHE A 424 14.09 8.88 15.73
CA PHE A 424 13.87 9.61 14.47
C PHE A 424 15.15 10.30 13.93
N HIS A 425 16.31 9.98 14.48
CA HIS A 425 17.61 10.52 14.05
C HIS A 425 17.69 12.07 14.00
N GLY A 426 16.86 12.72 14.81
CA GLY A 426 16.76 14.19 14.91
C GLY A 426 15.77 14.84 13.97
N ASP A 427 15.10 14.10 13.10
CA ASP A 427 13.95 14.58 12.35
C ASP A 427 12.73 14.69 13.28
N LYS A 428 11.82 15.62 12.98
CA LYS A 428 10.66 15.89 13.85
C LYS A 428 9.40 15.20 13.32
N PRO A 429 8.73 14.35 14.13
CA PRO A 429 7.44 13.82 13.77
C PRO A 429 6.38 14.92 13.81
N LEU A 430 5.61 15.04 12.75
CA LEU A 430 4.47 15.96 12.61
C LEU A 430 3.14 15.24 12.75
N MET A 431 3.08 13.98 12.33
CA MET A 431 1.91 13.12 12.38
C MET A 431 2.36 11.67 12.58
N LEU A 432 1.59 10.91 13.35
CA LEU A 432 1.69 9.45 13.48
C LEU A 432 0.29 8.85 13.35
N ARG A 433 0.14 7.81 12.53
CA ARG A 433 -1.08 6.99 12.46
C ARG A 433 -0.70 5.52 12.36
N MET A 434 -1.13 4.74 13.35
CA MET A 434 -0.98 3.30 13.28
C MET A 434 -1.95 2.72 12.26
N ALA A 435 -1.54 1.68 11.56
CA ALA A 435 -2.49 0.90 10.79
C ALA A 435 -3.35 0.04 11.76
N PRO A 436 -4.55 -0.38 11.34
CA PRO A 436 -5.40 -1.25 12.16
C PRO A 436 -4.72 -2.54 12.61
N ASP A 437 -3.75 -3.06 11.84
CA ASP A 437 -2.98 -4.25 12.22
C ASP A 437 -2.07 -4.04 13.46
N GLY A 438 -1.87 -2.80 13.90
CA GLY A 438 -0.99 -2.49 15.03
C GLY A 438 0.50 -2.74 14.79
N VAL A 439 0.87 -3.10 13.55
CA VAL A 439 2.26 -3.40 13.15
C VAL A 439 2.85 -2.27 12.32
N ARG A 440 2.06 -1.70 11.40
CA ARG A 440 2.53 -0.66 10.48
C ARG A 440 2.20 0.74 10.99
N ALA A 441 3.15 1.64 10.91
CA ALA A 441 2.95 3.05 11.24
C ALA A 441 3.18 3.93 10.00
N LEU A 442 2.37 4.98 9.86
CA LEU A 442 2.49 6.04 8.86
C LEU A 442 2.87 7.32 9.57
N LEU A 443 3.90 7.99 9.07
CA LEU A 443 4.40 9.23 9.67
C LEU A 443 4.58 10.31 8.59
N VAL A 444 4.22 11.54 8.95
CA VAL A 444 4.73 12.74 8.29
C VAL A 444 5.85 13.29 9.18
N MET A 445 7.01 13.49 8.59
CA MET A 445 8.23 13.91 9.28
C MET A 445 8.73 15.23 8.70
N ARG A 446 9.39 16.03 9.52
CA ARG A 446 10.14 17.21 9.07
C ARG A 446 11.62 16.93 9.18
N SER A 447 12.31 16.96 8.05
CA SER A 447 13.74 16.74 7.98
C SER A 447 14.51 17.86 8.71
N LYS A 448 15.42 17.50 9.60
CA LYS A 448 16.33 18.44 10.26
C LYS A 448 17.32 19.08 9.29
N THR A 449 17.64 18.35 8.20
CA THR A 449 18.66 18.78 7.23
C THR A 449 18.09 19.73 6.19
N THR A 450 16.91 19.42 5.64
CA THR A 450 16.31 20.20 4.55
C THR A 450 15.18 21.12 5.01
N GLY A 451 14.64 20.92 6.21
CA GLY A 451 13.45 21.61 6.71
C GLY A 451 12.15 21.21 5.98
N LYS A 452 12.23 20.34 4.97
CA LYS A 452 11.07 19.87 4.20
C LYS A 452 10.35 18.72 4.93
N ASN A 453 9.05 18.63 4.70
CA ASN A 453 8.25 17.52 5.18
C ASN A 453 8.31 16.35 4.18
N TYR A 454 8.25 15.12 4.71
CA TYR A 454 8.24 13.90 3.92
C TYR A 454 7.40 12.82 4.60
N VAL A 455 6.96 11.82 3.83
CA VAL A 455 6.19 10.68 4.33
C VAL A 455 7.10 9.47 4.47
N GLN A 456 6.96 8.77 5.58
CA GLN A 456 7.60 7.47 5.78
C GLN A 456 6.66 6.47 6.43
N THR A 457 6.90 5.20 6.19
CA THR A 457 6.32 4.08 6.92
C THR A 457 7.34 3.52 7.90
N ALA A 458 6.86 2.86 8.95
CA ALA A 458 7.69 2.16 9.92
C ALA A 458 6.97 0.88 10.35
N THR A 459 7.72 -0.04 10.95
CA THR A 459 7.19 -1.32 11.46
C THR A 459 7.45 -1.43 12.95
N LEU A 460 6.45 -1.86 13.70
CA LEU A 460 6.59 -2.21 15.12
C LEU A 460 7.26 -3.57 15.22
N LEU A 461 8.44 -3.59 15.79
CA LEU A 461 9.26 -4.78 15.96
C LEU A 461 9.21 -5.26 17.40
N SER A 462 9.17 -6.57 17.56
CA SER A 462 9.30 -7.23 18.85
C SER A 462 10.71 -7.74 19.04
N GLN A 463 11.37 -7.35 20.12
CA GLN A 463 12.73 -7.78 20.47
C GLN A 463 12.75 -8.55 21.80
N ASN A 464 13.81 -9.32 22.02
CA ASN A 464 14.03 -10.06 23.26
C ASN A 464 12.83 -10.95 23.66
N GLY A 465 12.22 -11.65 22.71
CA GLY A 465 11.06 -12.52 22.96
C GLY A 465 9.81 -11.75 23.40
N GLY A 466 9.57 -10.56 22.88
CA GLY A 466 8.39 -9.74 23.17
C GLY A 466 8.54 -8.79 24.36
N LYS A 467 9.69 -8.79 25.04
CA LYS A 467 9.93 -7.95 26.22
C LYS A 467 10.19 -6.48 25.90
N GLN A 468 10.60 -6.19 24.66
CA GLN A 468 10.90 -4.84 24.22
C GLN A 468 10.26 -4.60 22.86
N LEU A 469 9.57 -3.46 22.72
CA LEU A 469 9.00 -3.00 21.46
C LEU A 469 9.80 -1.82 20.92
N LEU A 470 10.03 -1.85 19.60
CA LEU A 470 10.76 -0.83 18.86
C LEU A 470 9.97 -0.45 17.61
N LEU A 471 9.69 0.83 17.41
CA LEU A 471 9.28 1.32 16.10
C LEU A 471 10.54 1.54 15.25
N GLY A 472 10.67 0.75 14.19
CA GLY A 472 11.86 0.72 13.35
C GLY A 472 11.53 0.44 11.88
N GLU A 473 12.50 -0.04 11.12
CA GLU A 473 12.38 -0.27 9.67
C GLU A 473 11.77 0.94 8.94
N PHE A 474 12.27 2.13 9.29
CA PHE A 474 11.81 3.37 8.69
C PHE A 474 12.11 3.43 7.20
N ARG A 475 11.06 3.64 6.38
CA ARG A 475 11.17 3.73 4.92
C ARG A 475 10.56 5.03 4.43
N ASN A 476 11.41 5.95 4.04
CA ASN A 476 10.99 7.18 3.37
C ASN A 476 10.42 6.81 1.99
N LEU A 477 9.20 7.23 1.71
CA LEU A 477 8.52 6.91 0.45
C LEU A 477 9.08 7.69 -0.76
N GLN A 478 9.97 8.68 -0.52
CA GLN A 478 10.66 9.47 -1.55
C GLN A 478 9.71 10.10 -2.58
N LEU A 479 8.58 10.64 -2.09
CA LEU A 479 7.55 11.23 -2.94
C LEU A 479 8.05 12.56 -3.54
N PRO A 480 7.85 12.81 -4.85
CA PRO A 480 8.15 14.09 -5.47
C PRO A 480 7.07 15.14 -5.13
N LEU A 481 6.82 15.33 -3.84
CA LEU A 481 5.87 16.27 -3.28
C LEU A 481 6.57 17.24 -2.33
N ASP A 482 6.16 18.49 -2.39
CA ASP A 482 6.51 19.55 -1.42
C ASP A 482 5.28 19.85 -0.54
N ASP A 483 5.47 20.67 0.51
CA ASP A 483 4.41 21.16 1.41
C ASP A 483 3.45 20.07 1.92
N ILE A 484 3.99 18.90 2.24
CA ILE A 484 3.20 17.80 2.78
C ILE A 484 2.70 18.21 4.18
N THR A 485 1.37 18.18 4.37
CA THR A 485 0.73 18.54 5.64
C THR A 485 0.14 17.37 6.39
N ASP A 486 -0.43 16.41 5.68
CA ASP A 486 -1.11 15.27 6.29
C ASP A 486 -1.00 14.00 5.42
N ALA A 487 -1.23 12.83 6.02
CA ALA A 487 -1.35 11.57 5.31
C ALA A 487 -2.31 10.62 6.05
N ALA A 488 -2.96 9.72 5.34
CA ALA A 488 -3.91 8.76 5.92
C ALA A 488 -3.80 7.39 5.26
N TRP A 489 -3.99 6.32 6.05
CA TRP A 489 -4.21 5.00 5.50
C TRP A 489 -5.50 4.98 4.66
N ASN A 490 -5.47 4.30 3.52
CA ASN A 490 -6.61 4.12 2.64
C ASN A 490 -6.61 2.68 2.11
N LYS A 491 -7.78 2.14 1.78
CA LYS A 491 -7.92 0.79 1.21
C LYS A 491 -7.05 0.52 -0.02
N LEU A 492 -6.78 1.57 -0.81
CA LEU A 492 -5.97 1.48 -2.02
C LEU A 492 -4.49 1.82 -1.79
N GLY A 493 -4.12 2.27 -0.58
CA GLY A 493 -2.76 2.68 -0.29
C GLY A 493 -2.68 3.71 0.83
N ILE A 494 -1.99 4.81 0.56
CA ILE A 494 -1.84 5.96 1.47
C ILE A 494 -2.29 7.21 0.73
N LEU A 495 -3.16 7.99 1.34
CA LEU A 495 -3.46 9.35 0.89
C LEU A 495 -2.44 10.32 1.48
N VAL A 496 -2.01 11.30 0.69
CA VAL A 496 -1.03 12.32 1.08
C VAL A 496 -1.52 13.69 0.61
N ALA A 497 -1.60 14.67 1.49
CA ALA A 497 -1.82 16.06 1.14
C ALA A 497 -0.47 16.73 0.83
N GLY A 498 -0.25 17.12 -0.42
CA GLY A 498 1.02 17.71 -0.84
C GLY A 498 0.94 18.40 -2.19
N THR A 499 1.95 19.21 -2.50
CA THR A 499 2.10 19.94 -3.76
C THR A 499 3.08 19.21 -4.67
N SER A 500 2.74 19.01 -5.95
CA SER A 500 3.67 18.41 -6.90
C SER A 500 4.94 19.26 -7.05
N SER A 501 6.10 18.64 -6.87
CA SER A 501 7.39 19.33 -7.04
C SER A 501 7.66 19.74 -8.48
N ALA A 502 7.12 19.00 -9.45
CA ALA A 502 7.33 19.22 -10.89
C ALA A 502 6.15 19.94 -11.58
N GLY A 503 4.99 20.05 -10.92
CA GLY A 503 3.77 20.61 -11.50
C GLY A 503 3.78 22.14 -11.57
N ALA A 504 3.06 22.69 -12.54
CA ALA A 504 2.77 24.13 -12.62
C ALA A 504 1.78 24.56 -11.53
N ASN A 505 0.86 23.67 -11.17
CA ASN A 505 -0.10 23.89 -10.08
C ASN A 505 0.65 23.80 -8.73
N LYS A 506 0.62 24.88 -7.97
CA LYS A 506 1.22 24.96 -6.62
C LYS A 506 0.19 24.77 -5.50
N SER A 507 -1.04 24.42 -5.85
CA SER A 507 -2.04 24.04 -4.86
C SER A 507 -1.72 22.67 -4.25
N ARG A 508 -1.95 22.54 -2.95
CA ARG A 508 -1.81 21.28 -2.23
C ARG A 508 -3.01 20.39 -2.57
N GLN A 509 -2.76 19.19 -3.05
CA GLN A 509 -3.79 18.27 -3.54
C GLN A 509 -3.70 16.93 -2.84
N PRO A 510 -4.78 16.13 -2.82
CA PRO A 510 -4.77 14.76 -2.29
C PRO A 510 -4.16 13.80 -3.33
N TRP A 511 -3.10 13.12 -2.94
CA TRP A 511 -2.40 12.11 -3.74
C TRP A 511 -2.61 10.73 -3.15
N LEU A 512 -2.71 9.73 -4.02
CA LEU A 512 -2.72 8.31 -3.64
C LEU A 512 -1.37 7.69 -4.00
N VAL A 513 -0.80 6.94 -3.09
CA VAL A 513 0.47 6.23 -3.28
C VAL A 513 0.39 4.84 -2.62
N ASN A 514 1.05 3.85 -3.22
CA ASN A 514 1.19 2.55 -2.57
C ASN A 514 2.00 2.67 -1.26
N PRO A 515 1.80 1.76 -0.28
CA PRO A 515 2.52 1.80 1.00
C PRO A 515 4.05 1.67 0.86
N ASP A 516 4.55 1.23 -0.29
CA ASP A 516 5.96 1.12 -0.62
C ASP A 516 6.55 2.37 -1.30
N GLY A 517 5.73 3.39 -1.58
CA GLY A 517 6.14 4.61 -2.26
C GLY A 517 6.01 4.57 -3.77
N SER A 518 5.54 3.46 -4.32
CA SER A 518 5.30 3.31 -5.77
C SER A 518 3.96 3.91 -6.19
N ARG A 519 3.79 4.12 -7.51
CA ARG A 519 2.52 4.51 -8.14
C ARG A 519 1.87 5.75 -7.51
N LEU A 520 2.65 6.81 -7.29
CA LEU A 520 2.09 8.09 -6.88
C LEU A 520 1.21 8.64 -8.00
N GLN A 521 -0.05 8.91 -7.69
CA GLN A 521 -1.03 9.48 -8.62
C GLN A 521 -1.92 10.50 -7.91
N LEU A 522 -2.37 11.49 -8.65
CA LEU A 522 -3.38 12.42 -8.15
C LEU A 522 -4.68 11.65 -7.90
N LEU A 523 -5.34 11.90 -6.78
CA LEU A 523 -6.64 11.27 -6.53
C LEU A 523 -7.63 11.73 -7.62
N PRO A 524 -8.38 10.81 -8.27
CA PRO A 524 -9.27 11.17 -9.38
C PRO A 524 -10.25 12.28 -9.02
N GLY A 525 -10.50 13.18 -9.99
CA GLY A 525 -11.35 14.35 -9.77
C GLY A 525 -10.82 15.33 -8.73
N ALA A 526 -9.51 15.24 -8.39
CA ALA A 526 -8.91 16.09 -7.36
C ALA A 526 -9.22 17.56 -7.60
N PRO A 527 -9.76 18.22 -6.57
CA PRO A 527 -10.18 19.60 -6.69
C PRO A 527 -9.00 20.56 -6.79
N GLU A 528 -9.25 21.75 -7.29
CA GLU A 528 -8.25 22.83 -7.35
C GLU A 528 -8.08 23.55 -6.01
N PHE A 529 -8.87 23.24 -4.98
CA PHE A 529 -8.73 23.80 -3.65
C PHE A 529 -7.55 23.20 -2.89
N GLY A 530 -6.91 23.99 -2.02
CA GLY A 530 -5.75 23.55 -1.24
C GLY A 530 -6.14 22.58 -0.14
N THR A 531 -5.69 21.32 -0.20
CA THR A 531 -5.93 20.32 0.85
C THR A 531 -5.04 20.57 2.07
N LEU A 532 -5.60 20.64 3.26
CA LEU A 532 -4.88 20.84 4.52
C LEU A 532 -4.82 19.56 5.35
N HIS A 533 -5.97 18.96 5.65
CA HIS A 533 -6.09 17.71 6.39
C HIS A 533 -6.82 16.64 5.59
N LEU A 534 -6.54 15.38 5.92
CA LEU A 534 -7.10 14.19 5.27
C LEU A 534 -7.74 13.29 6.33
N ALA A 535 -8.89 12.70 5.97
CA ALA A 535 -9.44 11.58 6.69
C ALA A 535 -9.78 10.44 5.71
N SER A 536 -9.32 9.26 6.05
CA SER A 536 -9.59 7.99 5.38
C SER A 536 -9.19 6.85 6.31
N ASN A 537 -9.61 5.63 6.01
CA ASN A 537 -9.17 4.41 6.66
C ASN A 537 -9.14 3.22 5.67
N LEU A 538 -8.84 2.01 6.17
CA LEU A 538 -8.73 0.82 5.33
C LEU A 538 -10.07 0.18 4.94
N ASN A 539 -11.21 0.67 5.46
CA ASN A 539 -12.52 0.15 5.09
C ASN A 539 -12.86 0.52 3.64
N LYS A 540 -13.30 -0.48 2.86
CA LYS A 540 -13.67 -0.32 1.44
C LYS A 540 -14.82 0.67 1.19
N ASP A 541 -15.68 0.86 2.18
CA ASP A 541 -16.86 1.71 2.09
C ASP A 541 -16.61 3.15 2.56
N THR A 542 -15.43 3.43 3.13
CA THR A 542 -15.03 4.78 3.55
C THR A 542 -14.65 5.64 2.37
N LEU A 543 -15.27 6.81 2.31
CA LEU A 543 -14.98 7.83 1.30
C LEU A 543 -13.81 8.72 1.77
N PRO A 544 -12.84 9.05 0.90
CA PRO A 544 -11.84 10.05 1.22
C PRO A 544 -12.47 11.41 1.53
N VAL A 545 -12.06 12.02 2.65
CA VAL A 545 -12.49 13.35 3.07
C VAL A 545 -11.29 14.25 3.20
N VAL A 546 -11.40 15.48 2.76
CA VAL A 546 -10.38 16.51 2.91
C VAL A 546 -10.96 17.76 3.53
N GLU A 547 -10.17 18.44 4.35
CA GLU A 547 -10.40 19.83 4.72
C GLU A 547 -9.50 20.71 3.86
N ASP A 548 -10.06 21.76 3.28
CA ASP A 548 -9.33 22.72 2.48
C ASP A 548 -8.71 23.85 3.33
N THR A 549 -7.96 24.75 2.68
CA THR A 549 -7.36 25.91 3.34
C THR A 549 -8.36 26.94 3.84
N ASP A 550 -9.59 26.88 3.39
CA ASP A 550 -10.70 27.72 3.85
C ASP A 550 -11.47 27.08 5.01
N GLY A 551 -11.08 25.88 5.42
CA GLY A 551 -11.67 25.11 6.52
C GLY A 551 -12.95 24.35 6.14
N ARG A 552 -13.25 24.23 4.82
CA ARG A 552 -14.41 23.50 4.33
C ARG A 552 -14.10 22.02 4.17
N LEU A 553 -15.10 21.17 4.43
CA LEU A 553 -15.01 19.74 4.17
C LEU A 553 -15.46 19.40 2.76
N HIS A 554 -14.70 18.53 2.12
CA HIS A 554 -15.03 17.93 0.85
C HIS A 554 -14.83 16.42 0.96
N TRP A 555 -15.70 15.64 0.32
CA TRP A 555 -15.53 14.19 0.24
C TRP A 555 -15.69 13.71 -1.19
N GLN A 556 -14.95 12.68 -1.53
CA GLN A 556 -15.06 12.05 -2.83
C GLN A 556 -16.21 11.05 -2.81
N THR A 557 -17.17 11.21 -3.71
CA THR A 557 -18.27 10.25 -3.88
C THR A 557 -17.79 8.96 -4.55
N ARG A 558 -18.65 7.95 -4.59
CA ARG A 558 -18.36 6.68 -5.30
C ARG A 558 -18.16 6.88 -6.80
N ASP A 559 -18.74 7.91 -7.38
CA ASP A 559 -18.60 8.31 -8.79
C ASP A 559 -17.33 9.13 -9.04
N LEU A 560 -16.44 9.21 -8.06
CA LEU A 560 -15.18 9.96 -8.09
C LEU A 560 -15.35 11.48 -8.27
N THR A 561 -16.54 12.01 -8.00
CA THR A 561 -16.80 13.45 -7.93
C THR A 561 -16.59 13.96 -6.50
N TRP A 562 -16.35 15.25 -6.35
CA TRP A 562 -16.19 15.89 -5.05
C TRP A 562 -17.41 16.71 -4.70
N VAL A 563 -17.89 16.54 -3.49
CA VAL A 563 -19.00 17.30 -2.91
C VAL A 563 -18.47 18.09 -1.73
N THR A 564 -18.96 19.31 -1.56
CA THR A 564 -18.58 20.20 -0.46
C THR A 564 -19.71 20.21 0.57
N MET A 565 -19.37 20.20 1.84
CA MET A 565 -20.31 20.40 2.92
C MET A 565 -20.79 21.86 2.92
N ASP A 566 -22.10 22.06 2.90
CA ASP A 566 -22.70 23.38 3.08
C ASP A 566 -22.64 23.75 4.56
N ASP A 567 -21.71 24.61 4.91
CA ASP A 567 -21.57 25.18 6.25
C ASP A 567 -22.14 26.59 6.32
N GLU A 568 -22.45 27.06 7.52
CA GLU A 568 -22.78 28.47 7.74
C GLU A 568 -21.60 29.37 7.30
N PRO A 569 -21.89 30.55 6.74
CA PRO A 569 -20.85 31.52 6.38
C PRO A 569 -19.95 31.82 7.57
N ASN A 570 -18.63 31.68 7.39
CA ASN A 570 -17.59 31.86 8.41
C ASN A 570 -17.58 30.78 9.54
N ALA A 571 -18.11 29.59 9.29
CA ALA A 571 -17.94 28.46 10.20
C ALA A 571 -16.44 28.21 10.45
N ALA A 572 -16.09 27.88 11.70
CA ALA A 572 -14.70 27.51 12.02
C ALA A 572 -14.31 26.20 11.31
N PRO A 573 -13.01 26.02 10.98
CA PRO A 573 -12.49 24.81 10.35
C PRO A 573 -12.91 23.53 11.10
N LEU A 574 -13.23 22.48 10.35
CA LEU A 574 -13.63 21.18 10.88
C LEU A 574 -12.60 20.13 10.47
N ILE A 575 -11.70 19.78 11.39
CA ILE A 575 -10.63 18.80 11.14
C ILE A 575 -11.23 17.39 11.15
N PRO A 576 -11.27 16.69 10.01
CA PRO A 576 -11.94 15.40 9.90
C PRO A 576 -11.15 14.24 10.53
N VAL A 577 -11.89 13.28 11.10
CA VAL A 577 -11.32 12.10 11.76
C VAL A 577 -12.19 10.88 11.51
N TYR A 578 -11.64 9.85 10.90
CA TYR A 578 -12.22 8.50 10.88
C TYR A 578 -11.70 7.64 12.02
N PRO A 579 -12.44 6.57 12.40
CA PRO A 579 -11.96 5.55 13.32
C PRO A 579 -10.63 4.92 12.89
N GLY A 580 -9.63 4.84 13.85
CA GLY A 580 -8.31 4.24 13.63
C GLY A 580 -7.10 5.05 14.06
#